data_e9139ba6d11247467c6da7b2e1eced70
#
_entry.id   e9139ba6d11247467c6da7b2e1eced70
#
_cell.length_a   1.000
_cell.length_b   1.000
_cell.length_c   1.000
_cell.angle_alpha   90.00
_cell.angle_beta   90.00
_cell.angle_gamma   90.00
#
_symmetry.space_group_name_H-M   'P 1'
#
loop_
_entity.id
_entity.type
_entity.pdbx_description
1 polymer ?
#
loop_
_entity_poly.entity_id
_entity_poly.type
_entity_poly.pdbx_seq_one_letter_code
_entity_poly.pdbx_strand_id
1 'polypeptide(L)'
;DQVVGGRLEVGLVPGINAANFEPFGLDYNYRKSPTLEYLDYLRAAYGEEQPFTFIGDNHKTTGATLSVQPVQKPYPPMWMQSRDPETLEFCAANGMHTGYFLVFPRDEAAPRYRKYLADWDKAGWDYRPNIAYSTVIYVDESDDKALDTALFGASRAYEGFLPPPGDGKSFDERVAIFSQRFLDRGEDGAAQIFLNLFDPDYLLENDLVF
;
A
#
# COMPACT_ATOMS: atom_id res chain seq x y z
N ASP A 1 17.03 -11.20 2.93
CA ASP A 1 16.89 -12.14 1.82
C ASP A 1 17.68 -13.44 2.06
N GLN A 2 18.92 -13.36 2.51
CA GLN A 2 19.76 -14.54 2.82
C GLN A 2 19.08 -15.50 3.84
N VAL A 3 18.52 -14.97 4.92
CA VAL A 3 17.89 -15.79 5.99
C VAL A 3 16.67 -16.55 5.48
N VAL A 4 15.94 -16.00 4.53
CA VAL A 4 14.72 -16.59 3.97
C VAL A 4 14.96 -17.29 2.62
N GLY A 5 16.22 -17.44 2.21
CA GLY A 5 16.59 -18.19 1.00
C GLY A 5 16.00 -17.59 -0.29
N GLY A 6 16.10 -16.29 -0.46
CA GLY A 6 15.63 -15.61 -1.70
C GLY A 6 14.12 -15.41 -1.77
N ARG A 7 13.43 -15.28 -0.65
CA ARG A 7 11.98 -15.07 -0.60
C ARG A 7 11.57 -13.70 -0.03
N LEU A 8 12.53 -12.78 0.09
CA LEU A 8 12.24 -11.41 0.52
C LEU A 8 11.57 -10.64 -0.61
N GLU A 9 10.55 -9.90 -0.28
CA GLU A 9 9.97 -8.85 -1.10
C GLU A 9 10.03 -7.53 -0.33
N VAL A 10 10.29 -6.42 -1.02
CA VAL A 10 10.55 -5.13 -0.38
C VAL A 10 9.45 -4.14 -0.71
N GLY A 11 8.71 -3.72 0.30
CA GLY A 11 7.65 -2.72 0.15
C GLY A 11 8.10 -1.32 0.53
N LEU A 12 7.81 -0.35 -0.32
CA LEU A 12 8.04 1.07 -0.09
C LEU A 12 6.69 1.79 0.03
N VAL A 13 6.55 2.67 0.99
CA VAL A 13 5.37 3.52 1.16
C VAL A 13 5.76 4.91 1.60
N PRO A 14 5.16 5.97 1.03
CA PRO A 14 5.49 7.35 1.41
C PRO A 14 4.90 7.77 2.77
N GLY A 15 4.10 6.93 3.39
CA GLY A 15 3.36 7.27 4.62
C GLY A 15 2.06 8.03 4.34
N ILE A 16 1.11 7.95 5.27
CA ILE A 16 -0.24 8.51 5.11
C ILE A 16 -0.66 9.50 6.20
N ASN A 17 0.11 9.60 7.28
CA ASN A 17 -0.25 10.42 8.44
C ASN A 17 0.87 11.40 8.80
N ALA A 18 0.58 12.70 8.77
CA ALA A 18 1.54 13.77 9.09
C ALA A 18 2.14 13.64 10.50
N ALA A 19 1.35 13.20 11.47
CA ALA A 19 1.80 13.00 12.84
C ALA A 19 2.95 11.99 12.98
N ASN A 20 3.15 11.11 12.00
CA ASN A 20 4.27 10.18 11.98
C ASN A 20 5.58 10.82 11.51
N PHE A 21 5.52 12.01 10.91
CA PHE A 21 6.68 12.75 10.39
C PHE A 21 7.21 13.80 11.36
N GLU A 22 6.31 14.39 12.14
CA GLU A 22 6.64 15.45 13.10
C GLU A 22 7.77 15.09 14.08
N PRO A 23 7.76 13.88 14.72
CA PRO A 23 8.82 13.50 15.65
C PRO A 23 10.23 13.43 15.03
N PHE A 24 10.29 13.28 13.71
CA PHE A 24 11.55 13.22 12.96
C PHE A 24 11.92 14.56 12.31
N GLY A 25 11.11 15.62 12.51
CA GLY A 25 11.31 16.91 11.88
C GLY A 25 11.18 16.89 10.35
N LEU A 26 10.41 15.94 9.82
CA LEU A 26 10.22 15.76 8.38
C LEU A 26 8.91 16.42 7.91
N ASP A 27 8.95 17.04 6.74
CA ASP A 27 7.76 17.59 6.10
C ASP A 27 6.97 16.49 5.39
N TYR A 28 5.76 16.23 5.89
CA TYR A 28 4.83 15.28 5.30
C TYR A 28 4.52 15.56 3.82
N ASN A 29 4.46 16.82 3.41
CA ASN A 29 4.16 17.19 2.03
C ASN A 29 5.28 16.79 1.06
N TYR A 30 6.49 16.63 1.57
CA TYR A 30 7.66 16.27 0.77
C TYR A 30 7.93 14.76 0.72
N ARG A 31 7.10 13.93 1.35
CA ARG A 31 7.31 12.48 1.54
C ARG A 31 7.44 11.67 0.25
N LYS A 32 6.76 12.08 -0.82
CA LYS A 32 6.67 11.32 -2.08
C LYS A 32 8.02 11.26 -2.79
N SER A 33 8.67 12.39 -2.98
CA SER A 33 9.94 12.49 -3.70
C SER A 33 11.05 11.59 -3.11
N PRO A 34 11.36 11.65 -1.80
CA PRO A 34 12.34 10.73 -1.21
C PRO A 34 11.99 9.25 -1.38
N THR A 35 10.70 8.91 -1.28
CA THR A 35 10.26 7.51 -1.41
C THR A 35 10.46 6.98 -2.82
N LEU A 36 10.15 7.77 -3.85
CA LEU A 36 10.36 7.35 -5.23
C LEU A 36 11.85 7.24 -5.57
N GLU A 37 12.67 8.19 -5.15
CA GLU A 37 14.12 8.15 -5.32
C GLU A 37 14.78 6.97 -4.60
N TYR A 38 14.19 6.51 -3.49
CA TYR A 38 14.74 5.39 -2.73
C TYR A 38 14.76 4.07 -3.50
N LEU A 39 13.93 3.92 -4.52
CA LEU A 39 14.01 2.77 -5.45
C LEU A 39 15.36 2.73 -6.16
N ASP A 40 15.81 3.85 -6.71
CA ASP A 40 17.09 3.93 -7.43
C ASP A 40 18.28 3.79 -6.46
N TYR A 41 18.13 4.32 -5.23
CA TYR A 41 19.09 4.07 -4.17
C TYR A 41 19.23 2.57 -3.85
N LEU A 42 18.11 1.85 -3.72
CA LEU A 42 18.13 0.40 -3.46
C LEU A 42 18.71 -0.38 -4.64
N ARG A 43 18.40 0.02 -5.87
CA ARG A 43 18.99 -0.58 -7.07
C ARG A 43 20.51 -0.44 -7.10
N ALA A 44 21.02 0.73 -6.75
CA ALA A 44 22.46 0.97 -6.64
C ALA A 44 23.06 0.14 -5.50
N ALA A 45 22.43 0.07 -4.34
CA ALA A 45 22.92 -0.68 -3.19
C ALA A 45 22.92 -2.19 -3.40
N TYR A 46 21.91 -2.73 -4.11
CA TYR A 46 21.79 -4.16 -4.41
C TYR A 46 22.51 -4.58 -5.69
N GLY A 47 22.99 -3.61 -6.46
CA GLY A 47 23.72 -3.85 -7.69
C GLY A 47 25.03 -4.61 -7.46
N GLU A 48 25.58 -5.17 -8.54
CA GLU A 48 26.84 -5.95 -8.50
C GLU A 48 28.07 -5.05 -8.30
N GLU A 49 27.96 -3.76 -8.65
CA GLU A 49 29.06 -2.81 -8.54
C GLU A 49 29.22 -2.35 -7.09
N GLN A 50 30.30 -2.79 -6.46
CA GLN A 50 30.64 -2.46 -5.07
C GLN A 50 32.10 -1.99 -4.99
N PRO A 51 32.43 -0.98 -4.18
CA PRO A 51 31.51 -0.13 -3.40
C PRO A 51 30.62 0.75 -4.29
N PHE A 52 29.36 0.97 -3.89
CA PHE A 52 28.45 1.80 -4.64
C PHE A 52 28.46 3.27 -4.20
N THR A 53 28.14 4.16 -5.12
CA THR A 53 27.92 5.58 -4.85
C THR A 53 26.56 5.98 -5.43
N PHE A 54 25.75 6.65 -4.64
CA PHE A 54 24.47 7.22 -5.07
C PHE A 54 24.40 8.70 -4.65
N ILE A 55 24.18 9.57 -5.61
CA ILE A 55 24.06 11.02 -5.38
C ILE A 55 22.72 11.47 -6.00
N GLY A 56 21.68 11.40 -5.19
CA GLY A 56 20.36 11.91 -5.53
C GLY A 56 20.06 13.23 -4.83
N ASP A 57 18.84 13.70 -5.00
CA ASP A 57 18.36 14.92 -4.36
C ASP A 57 18.11 14.72 -2.86
N ASN A 58 17.58 13.56 -2.49
CA ASN A 58 17.17 13.22 -1.13
C ASN A 58 18.16 12.26 -0.44
N HIS A 59 18.75 11.33 -1.18
CA HIS A 59 19.64 10.31 -0.65
C HIS A 59 21.03 10.45 -1.21
N LYS A 60 22.04 10.41 -0.34
CA LYS A 60 23.45 10.51 -0.72
C LYS A 60 24.30 9.51 0.03
N THR A 61 25.05 8.73 -0.72
CA THR A 61 25.97 7.73 -0.20
C THR A 61 27.18 7.65 -1.11
N THR A 62 28.39 7.61 -0.55
CA THR A 62 29.62 7.57 -1.32
C THR A 62 30.49 6.40 -0.83
N GLY A 63 30.87 5.52 -1.75
CA GLY A 63 31.83 4.44 -1.48
C GLY A 63 31.36 3.43 -0.42
N ALA A 64 30.04 3.21 -0.31
CA ALA A 64 29.49 2.25 0.64
C ALA A 64 29.51 0.83 0.06
N THR A 65 29.71 -0.15 0.92
CA THR A 65 29.66 -1.57 0.54
C THR A 65 28.56 -2.26 1.33
N LEU A 66 27.66 -2.93 0.61
CA LEU A 66 26.69 -3.80 1.21
C LEU A 66 27.33 -5.16 1.47
N SER A 67 27.69 -5.44 2.72
CA SER A 67 28.43 -6.65 3.11
C SER A 67 27.69 -7.95 2.85
N VAL A 68 26.35 -7.90 2.81
CA VAL A 68 25.49 -9.05 2.51
C VAL A 68 24.57 -8.68 1.36
N GLN A 69 24.85 -9.27 0.20
CA GLN A 69 24.03 -9.06 -0.99
C GLN A 69 22.77 -9.93 -0.99
N PRO A 70 21.67 -9.50 -1.62
CA PRO A 70 20.49 -10.34 -1.82
C PRO A 70 20.83 -11.61 -2.63
N VAL A 71 20.10 -12.68 -2.31
CA VAL A 71 20.12 -13.92 -3.12
C VAL A 71 19.45 -13.69 -4.47
N GLN A 72 18.33 -12.96 -4.45
CA GLN A 72 17.56 -12.65 -5.66
C GLN A 72 18.29 -11.62 -6.53
N LYS A 73 18.25 -11.84 -7.84
CA LYS A 73 18.91 -10.98 -8.83
C LYS A 73 17.91 -10.42 -9.83
N PRO A 74 18.07 -9.16 -10.24
CA PRO A 74 19.12 -8.20 -9.84
C PRO A 74 18.94 -7.67 -8.40
N TYR A 75 17.76 -7.80 -7.83
CA TYR A 75 17.37 -7.41 -6.46
C TYR A 75 16.03 -8.09 -6.09
N PRO A 76 15.63 -8.12 -4.82
CA PRO A 76 14.33 -8.64 -4.41
C PRO A 76 13.17 -7.89 -5.09
N PRO A 77 12.05 -8.54 -5.40
CA PRO A 77 10.88 -7.87 -5.96
C PRO A 77 10.47 -6.66 -5.13
N MET A 78 10.15 -5.57 -5.81
CA MET A 78 9.80 -4.30 -5.17
C MET A 78 8.30 -4.05 -5.25
N TRP A 79 7.75 -3.53 -4.18
CA TRP A 79 6.35 -3.18 -4.04
C TRP A 79 6.18 -1.72 -3.63
N MET A 80 5.14 -1.09 -4.13
CA MET A 80 4.68 0.18 -3.60
C MET A 80 3.16 0.19 -3.52
N GLN A 81 2.65 0.19 -2.29
CA GLN A 81 1.23 0.25 -2.06
C GLN A 81 0.72 1.68 -2.30
N SER A 82 -0.16 1.84 -3.28
CA SER A 82 -0.70 3.15 -3.62
C SER A 82 -2.04 3.05 -4.35
N ARG A 83 -2.84 4.09 -4.19
CA ARG A 83 -4.04 4.38 -4.99
C ARG A 83 -3.88 5.63 -5.86
N ASP A 84 -2.76 6.31 -5.73
CA ASP A 84 -2.45 7.53 -6.46
C ASP A 84 -2.06 7.19 -7.91
N PRO A 85 -2.74 7.75 -8.94
CA PRO A 85 -2.50 7.42 -10.33
C PRO A 85 -1.05 7.63 -10.79
N GLU A 86 -0.39 8.71 -10.35
CA GLU A 86 1.00 8.98 -10.71
C GLU A 86 1.96 7.95 -10.11
N THR A 87 1.69 7.52 -8.86
CA THR A 87 2.49 6.49 -8.21
C THR A 87 2.29 5.13 -8.88
N LEU A 88 1.06 4.80 -9.31
CA LEU A 88 0.80 3.57 -10.07
C LEU A 88 1.51 3.58 -11.43
N GLU A 89 1.52 4.71 -12.13
CA GLU A 89 2.28 4.89 -13.36
C GLU A 89 3.79 4.71 -13.13
N PHE A 90 4.33 5.29 -12.06
CA PHE A 90 5.72 5.07 -11.64
C PHE A 90 6.00 3.59 -11.36
N CYS A 91 5.11 2.89 -10.65
CA CYS A 91 5.25 1.46 -10.37
C CYS A 91 5.31 0.63 -11.65
N ALA A 92 4.39 0.87 -12.58
CA ALA A 92 4.35 0.18 -13.86
C ALA A 92 5.62 0.42 -14.69
N ALA A 93 6.07 1.67 -14.78
CA ALA A 93 7.29 2.03 -15.50
C ALA A 93 8.55 1.41 -14.90
N ASN A 94 8.55 1.08 -13.61
CA ASN A 94 9.70 0.60 -12.87
C ASN A 94 9.66 -0.90 -12.51
N GLY A 95 8.67 -1.66 -13.01
CA GLY A 95 8.55 -3.08 -12.70
C GLY A 95 8.23 -3.38 -11.23
N MET A 96 7.52 -2.46 -10.56
CA MET A 96 7.14 -2.63 -9.16
C MET A 96 5.74 -3.20 -9.05
N HIS A 97 5.60 -4.21 -8.23
CA HIS A 97 4.29 -4.69 -7.79
C HIS A 97 3.55 -3.61 -6.99
N THR A 98 2.25 -3.70 -6.92
CA THR A 98 1.44 -2.71 -6.20
C THR A 98 0.34 -3.34 -5.38
N GLY A 99 -0.34 -2.52 -4.62
CA GLY A 99 -1.49 -2.92 -3.84
C GLY A 99 -2.22 -1.71 -3.30
N TYR A 100 -3.38 -1.93 -2.70
CA TYR A 100 -4.12 -0.87 -2.05
C TYR A 100 -4.72 -1.29 -0.72
N PHE A 101 -5.07 -0.28 0.05
CA PHE A 101 -5.60 -0.44 1.39
C PHE A 101 -7.13 -0.37 1.35
N LEU A 102 -7.75 -1.18 2.11
CA LEU A 102 -9.10 -1.48 2.50
C LEU A 102 -10.29 -0.59 2.17
N VAL A 103 -10.11 0.68 2.18
CA VAL A 103 -11.22 1.65 2.20
C VAL A 103 -11.45 2.28 0.84
N PHE A 104 -10.95 1.66 -0.19
CA PHE A 104 -11.08 2.20 -1.52
C PHE A 104 -12.26 1.56 -2.25
N PRO A 105 -13.28 2.34 -2.64
CA PRO A 105 -14.42 1.80 -3.36
C PRO A 105 -13.97 1.04 -4.61
N ARG A 106 -14.52 -0.13 -4.81
CA ARG A 106 -14.24 -1.02 -5.92
C ARG A 106 -14.33 -0.32 -7.27
N ASP A 107 -15.37 0.47 -7.48
CA ASP A 107 -15.61 1.19 -8.73
C ASP A 107 -14.54 2.23 -9.04
N GLU A 108 -13.88 2.75 -8.00
CA GLU A 108 -12.76 3.67 -8.15
C GLU A 108 -11.42 2.94 -8.31
N ALA A 109 -11.26 1.78 -7.67
CA ALA A 109 -10.04 0.99 -7.71
C ALA A 109 -9.84 0.35 -9.09
N ALA A 110 -10.86 -0.31 -9.63
CA ALA A 110 -10.78 -1.08 -10.87
C ALA A 110 -10.22 -0.27 -12.06
N PRO A 111 -10.69 0.95 -12.37
CA PRO A 111 -10.13 1.72 -13.48
C PRO A 111 -8.65 2.06 -13.31
N ARG A 112 -8.20 2.28 -12.07
CA ARG A 112 -6.81 2.65 -11.77
C ARG A 112 -5.88 1.46 -11.99
N TYR A 113 -6.28 0.27 -11.54
CA TYR A 113 -5.49 -0.93 -11.73
C TYR A 113 -5.52 -1.44 -13.16
N ARG A 114 -6.62 -1.26 -13.90
CA ARG A 114 -6.61 -1.49 -15.36
C ARG A 114 -5.62 -0.59 -16.08
N LYS A 115 -5.55 0.69 -15.70
CA LYS A 115 -4.54 1.60 -16.24
C LYS A 115 -3.13 1.14 -15.87
N TYR A 116 -2.90 0.75 -14.62
CA TYR A 116 -1.61 0.22 -14.18
C TYR A 116 -1.17 -0.99 -15.01
N LEU A 117 -2.09 -1.96 -15.25
CA LEU A 117 -1.80 -3.11 -16.10
C LEU A 117 -1.49 -2.71 -17.55
N ALA A 118 -2.24 -1.79 -18.10
CA ALA A 118 -1.98 -1.27 -19.45
C ALA A 118 -0.63 -0.52 -19.55
N ASP A 119 -0.24 0.20 -18.52
CA ASP A 119 1.07 0.87 -18.46
C ASP A 119 2.22 -0.14 -18.25
N TRP A 120 1.96 -1.21 -17.49
CA TRP A 120 2.89 -2.34 -17.35
C TRP A 120 3.17 -3.02 -18.70
N ASP A 121 2.14 -3.35 -19.46
CA ASP A 121 2.26 -3.95 -20.80
C ASP A 121 3.05 -3.05 -21.75
N LYS A 122 2.83 -1.74 -21.70
CA LYS A 122 3.60 -0.75 -22.49
C LYS A 122 5.08 -0.71 -22.09
N ALA A 123 5.39 -0.91 -20.80
CA ALA A 123 6.76 -0.94 -20.29
C ALA A 123 7.52 -2.19 -20.75
N GLY A 124 6.80 -3.25 -21.17
CA GLY A 124 7.39 -4.43 -21.82
C GLY A 124 8.09 -5.39 -20.85
N TRP A 125 7.67 -5.43 -19.60
CA TRP A 125 8.19 -6.41 -18.63
C TRP A 125 7.82 -7.84 -19.05
N ASP A 126 8.73 -8.78 -18.87
CA ASP A 126 8.57 -10.19 -19.23
C ASP A 126 7.86 -11.04 -18.14
N TYR A 127 7.39 -10.40 -17.11
CA TYR A 127 6.64 -11.02 -16.00
C TYR A 127 5.37 -10.23 -15.71
N ARG A 128 4.39 -10.88 -15.06
CA ARG A 128 3.15 -10.21 -14.65
C ARG A 128 3.34 -9.50 -13.31
N PRO A 129 2.70 -8.35 -13.12
CA PRO A 129 2.71 -7.69 -11.81
C PRO A 129 1.77 -8.42 -10.87
N ASN A 130 2.09 -8.37 -9.58
CA ASN A 130 1.16 -8.71 -8.53
C ASN A 130 0.43 -7.45 -8.06
N ILE A 131 -0.88 -7.57 -7.85
CA ILE A 131 -1.70 -6.54 -7.23
C ILE A 131 -2.25 -7.13 -5.94
N ALA A 132 -1.77 -6.61 -4.80
CA ALA A 132 -2.26 -7.02 -3.50
C ALA A 132 -3.31 -6.04 -2.97
N TYR A 133 -4.17 -6.52 -2.11
CA TYR A 133 -4.99 -5.65 -1.28
C TYR A 133 -5.02 -6.16 0.16
N SER A 134 -5.06 -5.20 1.07
CA SER A 134 -5.20 -5.52 2.49
C SER A 134 -6.66 -5.35 2.87
N THR A 135 -7.22 -6.33 3.57
CA THR A 135 -8.56 -6.24 4.10
C THR A 135 -8.61 -6.70 5.56
N VAL A 136 -9.55 -6.16 6.31
CA VAL A 136 -9.85 -6.64 7.67
C VAL A 136 -10.98 -7.63 7.53
N ILE A 137 -10.77 -8.83 8.04
CA ILE A 137 -11.77 -9.88 8.05
C ILE A 137 -12.10 -10.20 9.50
N TYR A 138 -13.38 -10.27 9.79
CA TYR A 138 -13.86 -10.78 11.06
C TYR A 138 -14.91 -11.86 10.80
N VAL A 139 -14.79 -12.98 11.50
CA VAL A 139 -15.69 -14.14 11.39
C VAL A 139 -16.26 -14.44 12.75
N ASP A 140 -17.59 -14.62 12.84
CA ASP A 140 -18.29 -14.95 14.06
C ASP A 140 -19.37 -16.03 13.77
N GLU A 141 -20.07 -16.46 14.81
CA GLU A 141 -21.14 -17.47 14.74
C GLU A 141 -22.34 -17.03 13.89
N SER A 142 -22.55 -15.72 13.72
CA SER A 142 -23.61 -15.13 12.90
C SER A 142 -23.15 -13.83 12.26
N ASP A 143 -23.75 -13.50 11.11
CA ASP A 143 -23.47 -12.28 10.37
C ASP A 143 -23.75 -11.02 11.21
N ASP A 144 -24.81 -11.01 12.01
CA ASP A 144 -25.13 -9.87 12.89
C ASP A 144 -24.03 -9.61 13.90
N LYS A 145 -23.56 -10.66 14.59
CA LYS A 145 -22.44 -10.53 15.55
C LYS A 145 -21.15 -10.13 14.85
N ALA A 146 -20.86 -10.71 13.69
CA ALA A 146 -19.69 -10.37 12.90
C ALA A 146 -19.72 -8.91 12.48
N LEU A 147 -20.87 -8.41 12.02
CA LEU A 147 -21.04 -7.01 11.60
C LEU A 147 -20.82 -6.03 12.76
N ASP A 148 -21.45 -6.26 13.90
CA ASP A 148 -21.31 -5.39 15.09
C ASP A 148 -19.86 -5.27 15.53
N THR A 149 -19.16 -6.40 15.63
CA THR A 149 -17.75 -6.41 16.06
C THR A 149 -16.85 -5.82 14.98
N ALA A 150 -17.09 -6.12 13.70
CA ALA A 150 -16.32 -5.58 12.59
C ALA A 150 -16.47 -4.06 12.45
N LEU A 151 -17.68 -3.53 12.63
CA LEU A 151 -17.93 -2.08 12.61
C LEU A 151 -17.14 -1.35 13.69
N PHE A 152 -17.17 -1.87 14.90
CA PHE A 152 -16.42 -1.30 16.01
C PHE A 152 -14.91 -1.37 15.75
N GLY A 153 -14.39 -2.54 15.36
CA GLY A 153 -12.97 -2.74 15.08
C GLY A 153 -12.47 -1.90 13.92
N ALA A 154 -13.22 -1.85 12.81
CA ALA A 154 -12.89 -1.02 11.65
C ALA A 154 -12.92 0.47 11.98
N SER A 155 -13.91 0.93 12.74
CA SER A 155 -14.00 2.33 13.16
C SER A 155 -12.83 2.74 14.05
N ARG A 156 -12.42 1.89 14.98
CA ARG A 156 -11.24 2.11 15.81
C ARG A 156 -9.95 2.13 15.02
N ALA A 157 -9.77 1.20 14.09
CA ALA A 157 -8.61 1.16 13.21
C ALA A 157 -8.52 2.42 12.35
N TYR A 158 -9.64 2.83 11.75
CA TYR A 158 -9.70 4.01 10.89
C TYR A 158 -9.37 5.30 11.66
N GLU A 159 -9.94 5.45 12.86
CA GLU A 159 -9.64 6.57 13.75
C GLU A 159 -8.16 6.60 14.17
N GLY A 160 -7.56 5.46 14.43
CA GLY A 160 -6.14 5.37 14.78
C GLY A 160 -5.18 5.74 13.65
N PHE A 161 -5.61 5.67 12.39
CA PHE A 161 -4.81 6.07 11.23
C PHE A 161 -4.90 7.57 10.91
N LEU A 162 -5.94 8.25 11.39
CA LEU A 162 -6.12 9.68 11.13
C LEU A 162 -5.60 10.51 12.30
N PRO A 163 -4.97 11.67 12.02
CA PRO A 163 -4.63 12.60 13.10
C PRO A 163 -5.93 13.05 13.80
N PRO A 164 -5.90 13.23 15.11
CA PRO A 164 -7.05 13.78 15.83
C PRO A 164 -7.45 15.12 15.21
N PRO A 165 -8.69 15.26 14.76
CA PRO A 165 -9.16 16.54 14.24
C PRO A 165 -9.25 17.52 15.37
N GLY A 166 -8.62 18.29 15.86
CA GLY A 166 -8.68 19.27 16.96
C GLY A 166 -10.09 19.81 17.34
N ASP A 167 -11.10 18.96 17.21
CA ASP A 167 -12.53 19.23 17.41
C ASP A 167 -13.00 19.03 18.86
N GLY A 168 -12.07 18.68 19.76
CA GLY A 168 -12.34 18.47 21.17
C GLY A 168 -13.09 17.18 21.52
N LYS A 169 -13.38 16.31 20.52
CA LYS A 169 -14.05 15.03 20.77
C LYS A 169 -13.09 13.98 21.32
N SER A 170 -13.59 13.13 22.19
CA SER A 170 -12.88 11.95 22.65
C SER A 170 -12.71 10.92 21.51
N PHE A 171 -11.77 9.98 21.70
CA PHE A 171 -11.59 8.87 20.78
C PHE A 171 -12.88 8.06 20.58
N ASP A 172 -13.60 7.75 21.67
CA ASP A 172 -14.84 6.95 21.61
C ASP A 172 -15.98 7.71 20.89
N GLU A 173 -16.09 9.03 21.07
CA GLU A 173 -17.06 9.84 20.31
C GLU A 173 -16.75 9.81 18.80
N ARG A 174 -15.50 9.88 18.42
CA ARG A 174 -15.11 9.75 17.01
C ARG A 174 -15.37 8.36 16.44
N VAL A 175 -15.08 7.30 17.21
CA VAL A 175 -15.43 5.92 16.82
C VAL A 175 -16.94 5.79 16.60
N ALA A 176 -17.77 6.35 17.46
CA ALA A 176 -19.22 6.34 17.28
C ALA A 176 -19.66 7.06 15.99
N ILE A 177 -19.06 8.21 15.68
CA ILE A 177 -19.35 8.96 14.45
C ILE A 177 -18.95 8.14 13.21
N PHE A 178 -17.79 7.48 13.21
CA PHE A 178 -17.37 6.63 12.10
C PHE A 178 -18.27 5.40 11.95
N SER A 179 -18.61 4.73 13.04
CA SER A 179 -19.53 3.60 13.01
C SER A 179 -20.89 4.00 12.40
N GLN A 180 -21.42 5.17 12.80
CA GLN A 180 -22.66 5.67 12.22
C GLN A 180 -22.55 5.94 10.73
N ARG A 181 -21.44 6.49 10.26
CA ARG A 181 -21.19 6.70 8.81
C ARG A 181 -21.16 5.41 8.01
N PHE A 182 -20.69 4.31 8.58
CA PHE A 182 -20.75 3.00 7.95
C PHE A 182 -22.20 2.50 7.87
N LEU A 183 -22.96 2.65 8.96
CA LEU A 183 -24.38 2.27 9.01
C LEU A 183 -25.25 3.10 8.05
N ASP A 184 -24.99 4.40 7.94
CA ASP A 184 -25.73 5.32 7.06
C ASP A 184 -25.56 4.97 5.57
N ARG A 185 -24.54 4.21 5.20
CA ARG A 185 -24.37 3.67 3.84
C ARG A 185 -25.29 2.47 3.54
N GLY A 186 -26.03 1.98 4.54
CA GLY A 186 -26.92 0.84 4.46
C GLY A 186 -26.19 -0.50 4.50
N GLU A 187 -26.97 -1.57 4.65
CA GLU A 187 -26.46 -2.95 4.68
C GLU A 187 -25.56 -3.27 3.46
N ASP A 188 -25.95 -2.80 2.31
CA ASP A 188 -25.17 -2.93 1.08
C ASP A 188 -23.83 -2.15 1.17
N GLY A 189 -23.76 -1.02 1.81
CA GLY A 189 -22.56 -0.19 1.90
C GLY A 189 -21.52 -0.74 2.88
N ALA A 190 -21.93 -1.22 4.03
CA ALA A 190 -21.04 -1.83 5.02
C ALA A 190 -20.60 -3.22 4.56
N ALA A 191 -21.52 -4.05 4.09
CA ALA A 191 -21.24 -5.34 3.51
C ALA A 191 -20.41 -5.23 2.21
N GLN A 192 -20.67 -4.25 1.36
CA GLN A 192 -19.89 -4.05 0.14
C GLN A 192 -18.44 -3.64 0.39
N ILE A 193 -18.13 -2.94 1.47
CA ILE A 193 -16.73 -2.70 1.83
C ILE A 193 -16.04 -4.03 2.14
N PHE A 194 -16.74 -5.02 2.68
CA PHE A 194 -16.17 -6.31 3.07
C PHE A 194 -16.45 -7.46 2.10
N LEU A 195 -17.64 -7.56 1.50
CA LEU A 195 -18.04 -8.68 0.64
C LEU A 195 -17.58 -8.54 -0.81
N ASN A 196 -17.56 -7.34 -1.36
CA ASN A 196 -17.13 -7.12 -2.74
C ASN A 196 -15.63 -7.32 -2.99
N LEU A 197 -14.84 -7.37 -1.93
CA LEU A 197 -13.43 -7.73 -2.03
C LEU A 197 -13.21 -9.25 -2.20
N PHE A 198 -14.24 -10.06 -2.00
CA PHE A 198 -14.21 -11.51 -2.08
C PHE A 198 -15.19 -12.11 -3.10
N ASP A 199 -15.76 -11.27 -3.96
CA ASP A 199 -16.54 -11.76 -5.09
C ASP A 199 -15.58 -12.28 -6.18
N PRO A 200 -15.38 -13.61 -6.27
CA PRO A 200 -14.44 -14.18 -7.26
C PRO A 200 -14.86 -13.86 -8.69
N ASP A 201 -16.17 -13.77 -8.94
CA ASP A 201 -16.69 -13.50 -10.29
C ASP A 201 -16.33 -12.05 -10.70
N TYR A 202 -16.47 -11.10 -9.77
CA TYR A 202 -16.04 -9.73 -10.03
C TYR A 202 -14.53 -9.60 -10.29
N LEU A 203 -13.72 -10.30 -9.50
CA LEU A 203 -12.27 -10.26 -9.69
C LEU A 203 -11.89 -10.85 -11.04
N LEU A 204 -12.52 -11.96 -11.45
CA LEU A 204 -12.33 -12.61 -12.75
C LEU A 204 -12.80 -11.73 -13.91
N GLU A 205 -14.03 -11.17 -13.83
CA GLU A 205 -14.59 -10.31 -14.86
C GLU A 205 -13.81 -9.00 -15.08
N ASN A 206 -13.02 -8.59 -14.11
CA ASN A 206 -12.22 -7.37 -14.17
C ASN A 206 -10.71 -7.64 -14.29
N ASP A 207 -10.30 -8.87 -14.62
CA ASP A 207 -8.89 -9.27 -14.77
C ASP A 207 -8.02 -8.94 -13.53
N LEU A 208 -8.61 -8.98 -12.34
CA LEU A 208 -7.95 -8.65 -11.09
C LEU A 208 -7.49 -9.89 -10.31
N VAL A 209 -7.70 -11.09 -10.87
CA VAL A 209 -7.19 -12.37 -10.35
C VAL A 209 -6.05 -12.84 -11.24
N PHE A 210 -4.97 -13.25 -10.64
CA PHE A 210 -3.75 -13.70 -11.29
C PHE A 210 -3.42 -15.15 -10.91
#